data_ab3a8e9dbfef90248fc5ac67019863be
#
_entry.id   ab3a8e9dbfef90248fc5ac67019863be
#
_cell.length_a   1.000
_cell.length_b   1.000
_cell.length_c   1.000
_cell.angle_alpha   90.00
_cell.angle_beta   90.00
_cell.angle_gamma   90.00
#
_symmetry.space_group_name_H-M   'P 1'
#
loop_
_entity.id
_entity.type
_entity.pdbx_description
1 polymer ?
#
loop_
_entity_poly.entity_id
_entity_poly.type
_entity_poly.pdbx_seq_one_letter_code
_entity_poly.pdbx_strand_id
1 'polypeptide(L)'
;KLDSAMTSWVEDSLELARRSNGAFDPTIGRLTRLWNIEGDNPKVPSKQEIKNTLKDTGYTKIHLEKVETQNTDTTKKNVDKDRKDNTDKNGDAAKDTDNNTINSTAQNTADNMVNNEADNTPDNTALNEERLETTDKKINTDESVSSIYIEDQCTLDLGAVGKGIACDVAQNYLKQQKEVSGAVIAVGGSILLYGSKADGTNWNVAVQNPRGKDGEAMGVVSLSGTTNVSTSGDYEKYFMQNGKRYHHILDPSTGYPAESSLISVTVVSDNGLLSDGLSTACFVLGKEKGQKLLETYGAEGIFID
;
A
#
# COMPACT_ATOMS: atom_id res chain seq x y z
N LYS A 1 15.40 -11.37 10.80
CA LYS A 1 14.71 -12.23 9.82
C LYS A 1 13.36 -11.60 9.50
N LEU A 2 13.04 -11.56 8.23
CA LEU A 2 11.76 -11.02 7.73
C LEU A 2 10.94 -12.18 7.17
N ASP A 3 9.61 -12.10 7.30
CA ASP A 3 8.71 -12.96 6.55
C ASP A 3 8.65 -12.56 5.06
N SER A 4 7.99 -13.34 4.24
CA SER A 4 7.93 -13.11 2.80
C SER A 4 7.24 -11.79 2.42
N ALA A 5 6.20 -11.38 3.15
CA ALA A 5 5.48 -10.14 2.89
C ALA A 5 6.36 -8.92 3.21
N MET A 6 6.97 -8.90 4.40
CA MET A 6 7.88 -7.83 4.80
C MET A 6 9.11 -7.77 3.88
N THR A 7 9.63 -8.92 3.45
CA THR A 7 10.74 -9.00 2.49
C THR A 7 10.36 -8.28 1.18
N SER A 8 9.19 -8.60 0.62
CA SER A 8 8.72 -7.95 -0.62
C SER A 8 8.55 -6.44 -0.45
N TRP A 9 7.94 -5.97 0.64
CA TRP A 9 7.76 -4.54 0.88
C TRP A 9 9.08 -3.79 1.02
N VAL A 10 10.09 -4.40 1.65
CA VAL A 10 11.43 -3.81 1.75
C VAL A 10 12.11 -3.81 0.38
N GLU A 11 12.04 -4.90 -0.39
CA GLU A 11 12.60 -4.98 -1.74
C GLU A 11 12.02 -3.90 -2.65
N ASP A 12 10.69 -3.79 -2.71
CA ASP A 12 9.99 -2.82 -3.55
C ASP A 12 10.35 -1.38 -3.14
N SER A 13 10.46 -1.14 -1.81
CA SER A 13 10.86 0.17 -1.28
C SER A 13 12.30 0.53 -1.64
N LEU A 14 13.23 -0.42 -1.57
CA LEU A 14 14.62 -0.22 -1.97
C LEU A 14 14.77 -0.03 -3.48
N GLU A 15 14.00 -0.77 -4.27
CA GLU A 15 13.97 -0.58 -5.73
C GLU A 15 13.42 0.80 -6.11
N LEU A 16 12.35 1.25 -5.45
CA LEU A 16 11.83 2.61 -5.64
C LEU A 16 12.86 3.66 -5.24
N ALA A 17 13.55 3.48 -4.11
CA ALA A 17 14.62 4.38 -3.68
C ALA A 17 15.74 4.46 -4.73
N ARG A 18 16.15 3.32 -5.27
CA ARG A 18 17.17 3.24 -6.31
C ARG A 18 16.73 3.95 -7.61
N ARG A 19 15.51 3.67 -8.10
CA ARG A 19 14.99 4.26 -9.34
C ARG A 19 14.70 5.76 -9.22
N SER A 20 14.28 6.22 -8.04
CA SER A 20 14.06 7.64 -7.77
C SER A 20 15.37 8.39 -7.47
N ASN A 21 16.53 7.70 -7.51
CA ASN A 21 17.82 8.26 -7.11
C ASN A 21 17.80 8.86 -5.68
N GLY A 22 17.12 8.17 -4.77
CA GLY A 22 17.00 8.56 -3.38
C GLY A 22 15.97 9.66 -3.08
N ALA A 23 15.15 10.10 -4.05
CA ALA A 23 14.08 11.05 -3.78
C ALA A 23 12.99 10.44 -2.90
N PHE A 24 12.72 9.15 -3.03
CA PHE A 24 12.12 8.31 -2.00
C PHE A 24 13.25 7.56 -1.29
N ASP A 25 13.29 7.62 0.02
CA ASP A 25 14.30 6.88 0.80
C ASP A 25 13.67 6.30 2.07
N PRO A 26 13.60 4.97 2.22
CA PRO A 26 13.00 4.33 3.39
C PRO A 26 13.89 4.42 4.63
N THR A 27 14.94 5.25 4.63
CA THR A 27 15.83 5.46 5.78
C THR A 27 15.68 6.81 6.45
N ILE A 28 14.72 7.65 6.01
CA ILE A 28 14.54 9.01 6.55
C ILE A 28 13.94 9.06 7.95
N GLY A 29 13.61 7.94 8.58
CA GLY A 29 12.89 7.92 9.86
C GLY A 29 13.56 8.70 10.99
N ARG A 30 14.89 8.85 11.00
CA ARG A 30 15.59 9.72 11.95
C ARG A 30 15.38 11.22 11.64
N LEU A 31 15.33 11.58 10.35
CA LEU A 31 15.00 12.94 9.93
C LEU A 31 13.55 13.29 10.28
N THR A 32 12.62 12.37 10.01
CA THR A 32 11.20 12.53 10.37
C THR A 32 11.04 12.78 11.87
N ARG A 33 11.71 12.00 12.70
CA ARG A 33 11.72 12.19 14.16
C ARG A 33 12.39 13.50 14.59
N LEU A 34 13.48 13.91 13.93
CA LEU A 34 14.18 15.15 14.22
C LEU A 34 13.30 16.39 13.99
N TRP A 35 12.58 16.40 12.86
CA TRP A 35 11.64 17.49 12.52
C TRP A 35 10.38 17.46 13.38
N ASN A 36 9.92 16.29 13.78
CA ASN A 36 8.73 16.07 14.61
C ASN A 36 7.49 16.85 14.12
N ILE A 37 7.29 16.94 12.81
CA ILE A 37 6.25 17.77 12.18
C ILE A 37 4.85 17.37 12.64
N GLU A 38 4.63 16.08 12.89
CA GLU A 38 3.36 15.51 13.34
C GLU A 38 3.20 15.49 14.86
N GLY A 39 4.22 15.89 15.60
CA GLY A 39 4.19 15.87 17.07
C GLY A 39 3.71 17.19 17.68
N ASP A 40 3.56 17.19 19.00
CA ASP A 40 3.00 18.31 19.75
C ASP A 40 3.85 19.59 19.70
N ASN A 41 5.16 19.47 19.45
CA ASN A 41 6.09 20.59 19.45
C ASN A 41 7.03 20.54 18.22
N PRO A 42 6.52 20.72 17.01
CA PRO A 42 7.36 20.75 15.82
C PRO A 42 8.28 21.98 15.84
N LYS A 43 9.50 21.79 15.39
CA LYS A 43 10.49 22.88 15.31
C LYS A 43 11.39 22.71 14.10
N VAL A 44 11.94 23.80 13.62
CA VAL A 44 13.01 23.75 12.61
C VAL A 44 14.30 23.32 13.30
N PRO A 45 14.88 22.15 12.98
CA PRO A 45 16.14 21.71 13.55
C PRO A 45 17.29 22.61 13.12
N SER A 46 18.38 22.65 13.91
CA SER A 46 19.58 23.36 13.51
C SER A 46 20.23 22.67 12.30
N LYS A 47 20.99 23.45 11.52
CA LYS A 47 21.77 22.92 10.38
C LYS A 47 22.71 21.78 10.79
N GLN A 48 23.27 21.87 12.02
CA GLN A 48 24.19 20.85 12.53
C GLN A 48 23.46 19.54 12.87
N GLU A 49 22.27 19.60 13.47
CA GLU A 49 21.45 18.41 13.76
C GLU A 49 21.05 17.72 12.46
N ILE A 50 20.57 18.46 11.45
CA ILE A 50 20.21 17.93 10.12
C ILE A 50 21.45 17.25 9.49
N LYS A 51 22.58 17.96 9.44
CA LYS A 51 23.82 17.44 8.85
C LYS A 51 24.30 16.15 9.55
N ASN A 52 24.14 16.07 10.86
CA ASN A 52 24.52 14.87 11.60
C ASN A 52 23.58 13.71 11.30
N THR A 53 22.27 13.96 11.26
CA THR A 53 21.24 12.94 10.97
C THR A 53 21.35 12.41 9.54
N LEU A 54 21.66 13.27 8.56
CA LEU A 54 21.88 12.87 7.17
C LEU A 54 23.01 11.85 6.99
N LYS A 55 24.00 11.82 7.87
CA LYS A 55 25.08 10.80 7.79
C LYS A 55 24.55 9.38 7.98
N ASP A 56 23.44 9.24 8.70
CA ASP A 56 22.82 7.97 9.02
C ASP A 56 21.66 7.64 8.08
N THR A 57 21.40 8.49 7.08
CA THR A 57 20.36 8.34 6.05
C THR A 57 20.99 7.85 4.76
N GLY A 58 20.27 7.06 3.99
CA GLY A 58 20.68 6.53 2.68
C GLY A 58 20.28 5.08 2.51
N TYR A 59 19.42 4.80 1.51
CA TYR A 59 18.90 3.46 1.23
C TYR A 59 20.00 2.42 0.94
N THR A 60 21.17 2.85 0.49
CA THR A 60 22.34 1.98 0.26
C THR A 60 22.92 1.36 1.54
N LYS A 61 22.49 1.83 2.72
CA LYS A 61 22.87 1.31 4.03
C LYS A 61 21.98 0.15 4.49
N ILE A 62 21.00 -0.23 3.68
CA ILE A 62 20.15 -1.38 3.93
C ILE A 62 20.54 -2.49 2.96
N HIS A 63 20.87 -3.65 3.51
CA HIS A 63 21.28 -4.83 2.77
C HIS A 63 20.30 -5.95 3.06
N LEU A 64 19.66 -6.47 2.01
CA LEU A 64 18.72 -7.57 2.08
C LEU A 64 19.36 -8.83 1.49
N GLU A 65 19.42 -9.89 2.29
CA GLU A 65 19.94 -11.18 1.88
C GLU A 65 18.78 -12.21 1.84
N LYS A 66 18.56 -12.81 0.68
CA LYS A 66 17.61 -13.94 0.57
C LYS A 66 18.30 -15.22 1.02
N VAL A 67 17.71 -15.91 1.97
CA VAL A 67 18.16 -17.26 2.35
C VAL A 67 17.46 -18.23 1.40
N GLU A 68 18.22 -18.74 0.42
CA GLU A 68 17.75 -19.88 -0.39
C GLU A 68 17.64 -21.10 0.54
N THR A 69 16.43 -21.59 0.74
CA THR A 69 16.23 -22.91 1.36
C THR A 69 16.77 -23.94 0.39
N GLN A 70 17.95 -24.49 0.69
CA GLN A 70 18.44 -25.67 0.00
C GLN A 70 17.45 -26.80 0.25
N ASN A 71 16.66 -27.14 -0.76
CA ASN A 71 15.92 -28.38 -0.78
C ASN A 71 16.92 -29.54 -0.71
N THR A 72 17.19 -30.02 0.48
CA THR A 72 17.86 -31.32 0.66
C THR A 72 16.86 -32.41 0.35
N ASP A 73 16.65 -32.62 -0.95
CA ASP A 73 15.94 -33.80 -1.45
C ASP A 73 16.84 -35.02 -1.25
N THR A 74 16.86 -35.53 -0.03
CA THR A 74 17.43 -36.84 0.27
C THR A 74 16.38 -37.91 -0.07
N THR A 75 16.08 -38.10 -1.35
CA THR A 75 15.44 -39.32 -1.80
C THR A 75 16.40 -40.47 -1.68
N LYS A 76 16.32 -41.18 -0.57
CA LYS A 76 16.86 -42.53 -0.46
C LYS A 76 16.24 -43.41 -1.54
N LYS A 77 17.07 -43.78 -2.50
CA LYS A 77 16.84 -44.95 -3.34
C LYS A 77 16.75 -46.18 -2.42
N ASN A 78 15.58 -46.76 -2.31
CA ASN A 78 15.44 -48.20 -1.98
C ASN A 78 14.78 -48.87 -3.17
N VAL A 79 15.60 -49.68 -3.78
CA VAL A 79 15.26 -50.75 -4.69
C VAL A 79 14.47 -51.79 -3.90
N ASP A 80 13.28 -52.17 -4.37
CA ASP A 80 12.96 -53.60 -4.46
C ASP A 80 11.76 -53.88 -5.38
N LYS A 81 11.97 -54.87 -6.10
CA LYS A 81 11.40 -55.68 -7.11
C LYS A 81 9.96 -56.18 -6.87
N ASP A 82 9.35 -56.42 -8.03
CA ASP A 82 8.37 -57.49 -8.34
C ASP A 82 6.91 -57.33 -7.82
N ARG A 83 5.99 -57.10 -8.73
CA ARG A 83 5.00 -58.05 -9.20
C ARG A 83 4.01 -57.50 -10.22
N LYS A 84 3.91 -58.28 -11.24
CA LYS A 84 3.01 -58.44 -12.39
C LYS A 84 1.51 -58.24 -12.15
N ASP A 85 0.91 -57.76 -13.27
CA ASP A 85 -0.34 -58.24 -13.95
C ASP A 85 -1.70 -58.04 -13.26
N ASN A 86 -2.62 -57.36 -13.89
CA ASN A 86 -3.68 -57.81 -14.80
C ASN A 86 -4.76 -56.74 -15.04
N THR A 87 -5.00 -56.43 -16.31
CA THR A 87 -6.28 -56.36 -17.05
C THR A 87 -7.57 -56.03 -16.25
N ASP A 88 -8.46 -55.19 -16.66
CA ASP A 88 -9.32 -55.10 -17.85
C ASP A 88 -10.35 -53.96 -17.70
N LYS A 89 -10.54 -53.23 -18.80
CA LYS A 89 -11.74 -52.85 -19.56
C LYS A 89 -12.98 -52.21 -18.94
N ASN A 90 -13.40 -51.21 -19.70
CA ASN A 90 -14.79 -50.81 -20.06
C ASN A 90 -15.60 -50.04 -19.00
N GLY A 91 -16.35 -49.04 -19.31
CA GLY A 91 -16.95 -48.48 -20.51
C GLY A 91 -17.98 -47.41 -20.12
N ASP A 92 -18.24 -46.55 -21.06
CA ASP A 92 -19.49 -45.86 -21.41
C ASP A 92 -20.24 -44.97 -20.39
N ALA A 93 -20.29 -43.71 -20.69
CA ALA A 93 -21.32 -42.96 -21.49
C ALA A 93 -22.56 -42.47 -20.72
N ALA A 94 -22.89 -41.24 -21.11
CA ALA A 94 -24.20 -40.59 -21.23
C ALA A 94 -24.53 -39.56 -20.10
N LYS A 95 -24.54 -38.28 -20.47
CA LYS A 95 -25.69 -37.39 -20.81
C LYS A 95 -26.83 -37.38 -19.77
N ASP A 96 -27.14 -36.21 -19.23
CA ASP A 96 -28.20 -35.34 -19.65
C ASP A 96 -28.33 -34.06 -18.77
N THR A 97 -28.54 -32.98 -19.48
CA THR A 97 -29.32 -31.76 -19.25
C THR A 97 -30.29 -31.77 -18.06
N ASP A 98 -30.35 -30.64 -17.33
CA ASP A 98 -31.58 -29.82 -17.35
C ASP A 98 -31.41 -28.42 -16.74
N ASN A 99 -32.06 -27.49 -17.42
CA ASN A 99 -32.35 -26.11 -17.08
C ASN A 99 -33.18 -25.98 -15.79
N ASN A 100 -32.91 -24.94 -14.99
CA ASN A 100 -34.01 -24.24 -14.37
C ASN A 100 -33.69 -22.75 -14.09
N THR A 101 -34.36 -21.92 -14.86
CA THR A 101 -34.51 -20.48 -14.73
C THR A 101 -35.48 -20.21 -13.60
N ILE A 102 -35.15 -19.36 -12.64
CA ILE A 102 -36.13 -18.66 -11.82
C ILE A 102 -35.78 -17.17 -11.74
N ASN A 103 -36.67 -16.39 -12.38
CA ASN A 103 -36.86 -14.97 -12.22
C ASN A 103 -37.44 -14.66 -10.84
N SER A 104 -36.91 -13.65 -10.14
CA SER A 104 -37.76 -12.83 -9.28
C SER A 104 -37.20 -11.41 -9.13
N THR A 105 -37.99 -10.51 -9.60
CA THR A 105 -38.18 -9.08 -9.40
C THR A 105 -37.90 -8.62 -7.97
N ALA A 106 -37.09 -7.54 -7.81
CA ALA A 106 -37.13 -6.71 -6.63
C ALA A 106 -37.19 -5.24 -7.03
N GLN A 107 -38.27 -4.63 -6.64
CA GLN A 107 -38.55 -3.19 -6.78
C GLN A 107 -37.93 -2.39 -5.61
N ASN A 108 -37.50 -1.21 -6.01
CA ASN A 108 -37.21 0.03 -5.31
C ASN A 108 -37.86 0.27 -3.95
N THR A 109 -37.07 0.86 -3.03
CA THR A 109 -37.48 2.07 -2.32
C THR A 109 -36.27 2.87 -1.91
N ALA A 110 -36.19 4.08 -2.43
CA ALA A 110 -35.38 5.19 -1.93
C ALA A 110 -36.16 5.94 -0.83
N ASP A 111 -35.43 6.77 -0.11
CA ASP A 111 -35.83 7.83 0.80
C ASP A 111 -36.00 7.46 2.28
N ASN A 112 -35.04 7.90 3.11
CA ASN A 112 -35.23 9.00 4.05
C ASN A 112 -33.96 9.30 4.86
N MET A 113 -33.44 10.49 4.65
CA MET A 113 -32.57 11.19 5.62
C MET A 113 -33.45 11.70 6.77
N VAL A 114 -33.05 11.48 8.01
CA VAL A 114 -33.30 12.42 9.12
C VAL A 114 -32.20 12.28 10.16
N ASN A 115 -31.60 13.41 10.49
CA ASN A 115 -30.67 13.67 11.57
C ASN A 115 -31.20 13.22 12.92
N ASN A 116 -30.32 12.68 13.77
CA ASN A 116 -30.44 12.85 15.21
C ASN A 116 -29.06 12.70 15.87
N GLU A 117 -28.59 13.79 16.42
CA GLU A 117 -27.59 13.83 17.49
C GLU A 117 -28.17 13.18 18.75
N ALA A 118 -27.47 12.24 19.34
CA ALA A 118 -27.61 11.88 20.74
C ALA A 118 -26.31 11.23 21.24
N ASP A 119 -25.68 11.97 22.10
CA ASP A 119 -24.71 11.59 23.12
C ASP A 119 -25.14 10.32 23.86
N ASN A 120 -24.29 9.25 23.82
CA ASN A 120 -24.34 8.17 24.81
C ASN A 120 -23.02 7.37 24.76
N THR A 121 -22.22 7.59 25.79
CA THR A 121 -21.15 6.68 26.21
C THR A 121 -21.74 5.35 26.71
N PRO A 122 -21.29 4.21 26.18
CA PRO A 122 -21.59 2.94 26.82
C PRO A 122 -20.44 2.46 27.71
N ASP A 123 -20.89 2.14 28.92
CA ASP A 123 -20.25 1.39 29.98
C ASP A 123 -19.61 0.07 29.49
N ASN A 124 -18.39 -0.14 29.95
CA ASN A 124 -17.58 -1.32 29.67
C ASN A 124 -17.90 -2.41 30.68
N THR A 125 -18.77 -3.38 30.34
CA THR A 125 -18.74 -4.68 31.03
C THR A 125 -19.28 -5.81 30.16
N ALA A 126 -18.49 -6.89 30.11
CA ALA A 126 -18.77 -8.22 29.57
C ALA A 126 -18.54 -8.46 28.08
N LEU A 127 -17.29 -8.75 27.75
CA LEU A 127 -16.95 -9.51 26.52
C LEU A 127 -17.02 -11.01 26.85
N ASN A 128 -18.04 -11.67 26.34
CA ASN A 128 -18.08 -13.13 26.25
C ASN A 128 -17.01 -13.61 25.26
N GLU A 129 -16.09 -14.43 25.77
CA GLU A 129 -15.14 -15.18 24.95
C GLU A 129 -15.88 -16.29 24.19
N GLU A 130 -16.33 -16.02 22.97
CA GLU A 130 -16.59 -17.09 22.01
C GLU A 130 -15.27 -17.50 21.35
N ARG A 131 -14.81 -18.67 21.78
CA ARG A 131 -13.64 -19.37 21.26
C ARG A 131 -13.89 -19.76 19.79
N LEU A 132 -13.31 -18.99 18.87
CA LEU A 132 -13.18 -19.39 17.47
C LEU A 132 -12.25 -20.61 17.38
N GLU A 133 -12.84 -21.77 17.08
CA GLU A 133 -12.07 -22.94 16.67
C GLU A 133 -11.40 -22.63 15.35
N THR A 134 -10.11 -22.32 15.39
CA THR A 134 -9.25 -22.26 14.21
C THR A 134 -9.04 -23.67 13.69
N THR A 135 -9.69 -24.01 12.58
CA THR A 135 -9.31 -25.15 11.78
C THR A 135 -7.92 -24.89 11.20
N ASP A 136 -6.92 -25.59 11.73
CA ASP A 136 -5.57 -25.63 11.20
C ASP A 136 -5.57 -26.19 9.76
N LYS A 137 -5.81 -25.30 8.78
CA LYS A 137 -5.37 -25.54 7.42
C LYS A 137 -3.86 -25.26 7.39
N LYS A 138 -3.04 -26.29 7.34
CA LYS A 138 -1.62 -26.20 7.00
C LYS A 138 -1.50 -25.43 5.69
N ILE A 139 -1.20 -24.14 5.80
CA ILE A 139 -0.67 -23.35 4.68
C ILE A 139 0.77 -23.83 4.54
N ASN A 140 1.06 -24.56 3.47
CA ASN A 140 2.43 -24.84 3.03
C ASN A 140 3.02 -23.48 2.61
N THR A 141 3.58 -22.75 3.53
CA THR A 141 4.43 -21.62 3.27
C THR A 141 5.83 -22.16 3.02
N ASP A 142 6.24 -22.13 1.78
CA ASP A 142 7.66 -22.17 1.42
C ASP A 142 8.25 -20.85 1.99
N GLU A 143 8.62 -20.88 3.27
CA GLU A 143 9.15 -19.71 3.99
C GLU A 143 10.59 -19.47 3.55
N SER A 144 10.76 -18.76 2.45
CA SER A 144 12.03 -18.11 2.16
C SER A 144 12.24 -16.99 3.19
N VAL A 145 12.94 -17.30 4.26
CA VAL A 145 13.25 -16.32 5.31
C VAL A 145 14.42 -15.48 4.83
N SER A 146 14.18 -14.20 4.59
CA SER A 146 15.24 -13.24 4.30
C SER A 146 15.82 -12.64 5.58
N SER A 147 17.08 -12.26 5.53
CA SER A 147 17.71 -11.45 6.57
C SER A 147 17.95 -10.03 6.05
N ILE A 148 17.78 -9.07 6.94
CA ILE A 148 18.09 -7.68 6.69
C ILE A 148 19.23 -7.25 7.60
N TYR A 149 20.24 -6.61 7.03
CA TYR A 149 21.28 -5.90 7.74
C TYR A 149 21.12 -4.41 7.50
N ILE A 150 21.11 -3.64 8.57
CA ILE A 150 21.01 -2.18 8.56
C ILE A 150 22.28 -1.65 9.21
N GLU A 151 23.01 -0.79 8.51
CA GLU A 151 24.23 -0.18 9.05
C GLU A 151 23.92 0.63 10.32
N ASP A 152 24.95 0.75 11.19
CA ASP A 152 24.84 1.44 12.48
C ASP A 152 24.20 2.82 12.33
N GLN A 153 23.27 3.12 13.23
CA GLN A 153 22.50 4.36 13.30
C GLN A 153 21.50 4.58 12.16
N CYS A 154 21.52 3.81 11.07
CA CYS A 154 20.47 3.85 10.05
C CYS A 154 19.17 3.23 10.60
N THR A 155 18.03 3.63 10.06
CA THR A 155 16.72 3.07 10.45
C THR A 155 15.88 2.83 9.23
N LEU A 156 15.15 1.72 9.18
CA LEU A 156 14.13 1.48 8.16
C LEU A 156 12.82 2.15 8.60
N ASP A 157 12.21 2.91 7.71
CA ASP A 157 10.93 3.58 7.88
C ASP A 157 10.08 3.41 6.61
N LEU A 158 9.01 2.66 6.71
CA LEU A 158 8.06 2.41 5.62
C LEU A 158 6.83 3.35 5.68
N GLY A 159 6.88 4.42 6.46
CA GLY A 159 5.74 5.33 6.65
C GLY A 159 5.22 5.95 5.36
N ALA A 160 6.11 6.23 4.39
CA ALA A 160 5.75 6.82 3.11
C ALA A 160 5.14 5.83 2.09
N VAL A 161 5.07 4.53 2.42
CA VAL A 161 4.42 3.48 1.61
C VAL A 161 3.40 2.67 2.42
N GLY A 162 3.30 2.91 3.72
CA GLY A 162 2.50 2.10 4.64
C GLY A 162 1.00 2.11 4.33
N LYS A 163 0.48 3.23 3.85
CA LYS A 163 -0.94 3.35 3.45
C LYS A 163 -1.21 2.54 2.18
N GLY A 164 -0.29 2.63 1.22
CA GLY A 164 -0.34 1.83 -0.01
C GLY A 164 -0.23 0.34 0.26
N ILE A 165 0.68 -0.09 1.15
CA ILE A 165 0.78 -1.48 1.60
C ILE A 165 -0.55 -1.96 2.20
N ALA A 166 -1.21 -1.16 3.01
CA ALA A 166 -2.51 -1.51 3.58
C ALA A 166 -3.58 -1.71 2.49
N CYS A 167 -3.55 -0.90 1.42
CA CYS A 167 -4.39 -1.09 0.24
C CYS A 167 -4.09 -2.41 -0.48
N ASP A 168 -2.82 -2.78 -0.67
CA ASP A 168 -2.42 -4.04 -1.30
C ASP A 168 -2.84 -5.27 -0.47
N VAL A 169 -2.69 -5.20 0.85
CA VAL A 169 -3.17 -6.25 1.77
C VAL A 169 -4.69 -6.40 1.66
N ALA A 170 -5.42 -5.29 1.65
CA ALA A 170 -6.88 -5.30 1.46
C ALA A 170 -7.28 -5.86 0.09
N GLN A 171 -6.57 -5.49 -0.99
CA GLN A 171 -6.80 -6.02 -2.33
C GLN A 171 -6.61 -7.54 -2.37
N ASN A 172 -5.53 -8.05 -1.76
CA ASN A 172 -5.26 -9.47 -1.71
C ASN A 172 -6.31 -10.24 -0.89
N TYR A 173 -6.83 -9.65 0.17
CA TYR A 173 -7.96 -10.21 0.91
C TYR A 173 -9.24 -10.24 0.06
N LEU A 174 -9.57 -9.13 -0.62
CA LEU A 174 -10.77 -9.03 -1.45
C LEU A 174 -10.75 -10.02 -2.63
N LYS A 175 -9.60 -10.31 -3.22
CA LYS A 175 -9.44 -11.33 -4.28
C LYS A 175 -9.93 -12.72 -3.85
N GLN A 176 -9.93 -13.01 -2.56
CA GLN A 176 -10.39 -14.28 -2.00
C GLN A 176 -11.90 -14.29 -1.69
N GLN A 177 -12.55 -13.13 -1.71
CA GLN A 177 -13.98 -12.96 -1.41
C GLN A 177 -14.79 -12.98 -2.70
N LYS A 178 -15.25 -14.17 -3.12
CA LYS A 178 -15.95 -14.37 -4.41
C LYS A 178 -17.24 -13.56 -4.56
N GLU A 179 -17.83 -13.13 -3.46
CA GLU A 179 -19.10 -12.40 -3.41
C GLU A 179 -18.91 -10.88 -3.54
N VAL A 180 -17.66 -10.39 -3.45
CA VAL A 180 -17.35 -8.97 -3.56
C VAL A 180 -16.94 -8.64 -4.99
N SER A 181 -17.82 -7.99 -5.74
CA SER A 181 -17.56 -7.55 -7.11
C SER A 181 -16.89 -6.17 -7.19
N GLY A 182 -17.03 -5.35 -6.16
CA GLY A 182 -16.43 -4.02 -6.10
C GLY A 182 -16.38 -3.47 -4.68
N ALA A 183 -15.32 -2.72 -4.39
CA ALA A 183 -15.12 -2.06 -3.11
C ALA A 183 -14.27 -0.79 -3.25
N VAL A 184 -14.42 0.14 -2.31
CA VAL A 184 -13.53 1.29 -2.13
C VAL A 184 -12.98 1.24 -0.72
N ILE A 185 -11.66 1.23 -0.59
CA ILE A 185 -10.98 1.27 0.71
C ILE A 185 -10.06 2.49 0.74
N ALA A 186 -10.30 3.38 1.69
CA ALA A 186 -9.50 4.58 1.89
C ALA A 186 -8.66 4.46 3.15
N VAL A 187 -7.36 4.71 3.03
CA VAL A 187 -6.39 4.74 4.13
C VAL A 187 -5.66 6.08 4.06
N GLY A 188 -6.20 7.08 4.74
CA GLY A 188 -5.69 8.46 4.61
C GLY A 188 -5.72 8.93 3.15
N GLY A 189 -4.56 9.39 2.64
CA GLY A 189 -4.40 9.87 1.26
C GLY A 189 -4.25 8.75 0.22
N SER A 190 -4.36 7.46 0.58
CA SER A 190 -4.30 6.33 -0.34
C SER A 190 -5.65 5.63 -0.45
N ILE A 191 -6.08 5.29 -1.66
CA ILE A 191 -7.39 4.72 -1.97
C ILE A 191 -7.20 3.50 -2.87
N LEU A 192 -7.76 2.36 -2.46
CA LEU A 192 -7.96 1.20 -3.32
C LEU A 192 -9.35 1.26 -3.93
N LEU A 193 -9.44 1.22 -5.24
CA LEU A 193 -10.63 0.91 -6.01
C LEU A 193 -10.53 -0.55 -6.44
N TYR A 194 -11.45 -1.39 -6.02
CA TYR A 194 -11.42 -2.82 -6.32
C TYR A 194 -12.58 -3.23 -7.20
N GLY A 195 -12.30 -3.96 -8.27
CA GLY A 195 -13.33 -4.52 -9.15
C GLY A 195 -14.14 -3.47 -9.89
N SER A 196 -15.45 -3.61 -9.91
CA SER A 196 -16.37 -2.74 -10.65
C SER A 196 -17.59 -2.40 -9.81
N LYS A 197 -18.15 -1.21 -10.04
CA LYS A 197 -19.43 -0.84 -9.46
C LYS A 197 -20.56 -1.71 -10.03
N ALA A 198 -21.60 -1.95 -9.23
CA ALA A 198 -22.74 -2.75 -9.62
C ALA A 198 -23.52 -2.17 -10.83
N ASP A 199 -23.49 -0.87 -11.01
CA ASP A 199 -24.12 -0.15 -12.14
C ASP A 199 -23.24 -0.12 -13.41
N GLY A 200 -22.04 -0.70 -13.38
CA GLY A 200 -21.10 -0.73 -14.49
C GLY A 200 -20.43 0.62 -14.81
N THR A 201 -20.66 1.66 -14.01
CA THR A 201 -20.01 2.96 -14.21
C THR A 201 -18.59 2.97 -13.65
N ASN A 202 -17.77 3.91 -14.10
CA ASN A 202 -16.43 4.11 -13.59
C ASN A 202 -16.41 4.60 -12.14
N TRP A 203 -15.31 4.34 -11.45
CA TRP A 203 -14.99 4.97 -10.19
C TRP A 203 -14.64 6.44 -10.44
N ASN A 204 -15.18 7.33 -9.62
CA ASN A 204 -14.85 8.76 -9.68
C ASN A 204 -14.13 9.17 -8.40
N VAL A 205 -12.87 9.56 -8.54
CA VAL A 205 -12.01 10.01 -7.43
C VAL A 205 -11.85 11.52 -7.54
N ALA A 206 -12.27 12.23 -6.51
CA ALA A 206 -12.09 13.67 -6.44
C ALA A 206 -10.63 14.01 -6.12
N VAL A 207 -10.04 14.90 -6.89
CA VAL A 207 -8.74 15.51 -6.61
C VAL A 207 -8.98 16.76 -5.78
N GLN A 208 -8.51 16.76 -4.53
CA GLN A 208 -8.72 17.86 -3.59
C GLN A 208 -8.06 19.16 -4.08
N ASN A 209 -8.74 20.27 -3.91
CA ASN A 209 -8.14 21.58 -4.07
C ASN A 209 -7.20 21.86 -2.87
N PRO A 210 -5.87 21.86 -3.05
CA PRO A 210 -4.93 21.93 -1.94
C PRO A 210 -4.89 23.30 -1.25
N ARG A 211 -5.55 24.30 -1.82
CA ARG A 211 -5.69 25.67 -1.26
C ARG A 211 -7.14 26.07 -1.05
N GLY A 212 -8.07 25.15 -1.34
CA GLY A 212 -9.50 25.33 -1.14
C GLY A 212 -9.94 24.98 0.29
N LYS A 213 -11.26 24.91 0.47
CA LYS A 213 -11.87 24.43 1.72
C LYS A 213 -11.77 22.90 1.79
N ASP A 214 -11.86 22.36 3.01
CA ASP A 214 -11.93 20.91 3.20
C ASP A 214 -13.07 20.30 2.36
N GLY A 215 -12.74 19.25 1.60
CA GLY A 215 -13.67 18.59 0.70
C GLY A 215 -13.92 19.30 -0.64
N GLU A 216 -13.30 20.47 -0.89
CA GLU A 216 -13.37 21.13 -2.18
C GLU A 216 -12.50 20.40 -3.20
N ALA A 217 -13.13 19.91 -4.27
CA ALA A 217 -12.42 19.26 -5.37
C ALA A 217 -12.09 20.27 -6.47
N MET A 218 -10.89 20.18 -7.05
CA MET A 218 -10.52 20.92 -8.25
C MET A 218 -10.74 20.12 -9.53
N GLY A 219 -10.97 18.80 -9.40
CA GLY A 219 -11.22 17.91 -10.52
C GLY A 219 -11.64 16.53 -10.07
N VAL A 220 -11.99 15.69 -11.04
CA VAL A 220 -12.39 14.29 -10.83
C VAL A 220 -11.64 13.41 -11.82
N VAL A 221 -11.05 12.32 -11.34
CA VAL A 221 -10.46 11.28 -12.18
C VAL A 221 -11.45 10.14 -12.29
N SER A 222 -11.75 9.73 -13.52
CA SER A 222 -12.64 8.61 -13.80
C SER A 222 -11.82 7.37 -14.14
N LEU A 223 -11.92 6.34 -13.30
CA LEU A 223 -11.08 5.13 -13.34
C LEU A 223 -11.94 3.88 -13.45
N SER A 224 -11.45 2.86 -14.14
CA SER A 224 -12.12 1.58 -14.29
C SER A 224 -11.29 0.44 -13.73
N GLY A 225 -11.96 -0.64 -13.30
CA GLY A 225 -11.29 -1.82 -12.79
C GLY A 225 -10.65 -1.61 -11.40
N THR A 226 -9.68 -2.48 -11.08
CA THR A 226 -8.94 -2.40 -9.82
C THR A 226 -7.72 -1.51 -9.99
N THR A 227 -7.60 -0.49 -9.14
CA THR A 227 -6.48 0.44 -9.18
C THR A 227 -6.28 1.13 -7.83
N ASN A 228 -5.10 1.67 -7.60
CA ASN A 228 -4.73 2.40 -6.40
C ASN A 228 -4.45 3.86 -6.75
N VAL A 229 -4.91 4.77 -5.89
CA VAL A 229 -4.71 6.21 -6.04
C VAL A 229 -4.12 6.73 -4.74
N SER A 230 -2.97 7.39 -4.80
CA SER A 230 -2.34 7.98 -3.61
C SER A 230 -1.95 9.43 -3.87
N THR A 231 -2.14 10.27 -2.87
CA THR A 231 -1.80 11.70 -2.95
C THR A 231 -0.80 12.07 -1.86
N SER A 232 0.25 12.77 -2.26
CA SER A 232 1.21 13.45 -1.39
C SER A 232 1.08 14.95 -1.56
N GLY A 233 0.96 15.69 -0.46
CA GLY A 233 0.76 17.14 -0.51
C GLY A 233 1.37 17.90 0.67
N ASP A 234 1.75 19.16 0.46
CA ASP A 234 2.36 20.04 1.47
C ASP A 234 1.36 20.54 2.52
N TYR A 235 0.06 20.28 2.29
CA TYR A 235 -1.04 20.75 3.13
C TYR A 235 -1.55 19.68 4.11
N GLU A 236 -1.15 18.43 3.94
CA GLU A 236 -1.60 17.32 4.78
C GLU A 236 -1.11 17.47 6.24
N LYS A 237 0.21 17.59 6.39
CA LYS A 237 0.87 17.72 7.69
C LYS A 237 2.00 18.72 7.60
N TYR A 238 1.87 19.80 8.34
CA TYR A 238 2.84 20.92 8.33
C TYR A 238 2.72 21.78 9.58
N PHE A 239 3.73 22.57 9.82
CA PHE A 239 3.65 23.71 10.75
C PHE A 239 4.16 24.99 10.09
N MET A 240 3.75 26.12 10.64
CA MET A 240 4.17 27.43 10.18
C MET A 240 5.17 28.05 11.15
N GLN A 241 6.32 28.51 10.64
CA GLN A 241 7.29 29.27 11.42
C GLN A 241 7.84 30.41 10.60
N ASN A 242 7.75 31.63 11.12
CA ASN A 242 8.21 32.88 10.46
C ASN A 242 7.62 33.04 9.04
N GLY A 243 6.34 32.70 8.86
CA GLY A 243 5.65 32.79 7.56
C GLY A 243 6.01 31.73 6.54
N LYS A 244 6.92 30.80 6.87
CA LYS A 244 7.28 29.67 6.02
C LYS A 244 6.57 28.39 6.49
N ARG A 245 6.06 27.59 5.51
CA ARG A 245 5.47 26.26 5.73
C ARG A 245 6.59 25.22 5.74
N TYR A 246 6.55 24.35 6.74
CA TYR A 246 7.43 23.19 6.87
C TYR A 246 6.56 21.95 6.90
N HIS A 247 6.46 21.25 5.76
CA HIS A 247 5.64 20.05 5.60
C HIS A 247 6.44 18.76 5.81
N HIS A 248 5.76 17.65 6.02
CA HIS A 248 6.33 16.35 6.40
C HIS A 248 7.08 15.62 5.28
N ILE A 249 6.93 16.03 4.04
CA ILE A 249 7.62 15.39 2.91
C ILE A 249 9.03 15.96 2.84
N LEU A 250 9.99 15.20 3.37
CA LEU A 250 11.39 15.61 3.45
C LEU A 250 12.16 15.17 2.20
N ASP A 251 13.06 16.02 1.74
CA ASP A 251 14.05 15.68 0.73
C ASP A 251 15.24 14.98 1.40
N PRO A 252 15.49 13.68 1.12
CA PRO A 252 16.58 12.92 1.75
C PRO A 252 17.97 13.47 1.44
N SER A 253 18.13 14.22 0.34
CA SER A 253 19.41 14.79 -0.06
C SER A 253 19.79 16.03 0.75
N THR A 254 18.79 16.79 1.20
CA THR A 254 19.00 18.04 1.96
C THR A 254 18.66 17.91 3.42
N GLY A 255 17.76 16.99 3.79
CA GLY A 255 17.20 16.81 5.12
C GLY A 255 16.17 17.87 5.50
N TYR A 256 15.72 18.71 4.56
CA TYR A 256 14.67 19.70 4.72
C TYR A 256 13.39 19.27 4.01
N PRO A 257 12.23 19.89 4.34
CA PRO A 257 11.04 19.76 3.49
C PRO A 257 11.36 20.04 2.03
N ALA A 258 10.85 19.22 1.12
CA ALA A 258 11.13 19.35 -0.31
C ALA A 258 10.67 20.70 -0.87
N GLU A 259 11.48 21.31 -1.71
CA GLU A 259 11.21 22.60 -2.36
C GLU A 259 11.11 22.42 -3.89
N SER A 260 10.13 21.62 -4.32
CA SER A 260 9.92 21.26 -5.73
C SER A 260 8.95 22.17 -6.48
N SER A 261 8.45 23.23 -5.84
CA SER A 261 7.32 24.09 -6.28
C SER A 261 5.98 23.37 -6.44
N LEU A 262 5.91 22.07 -6.18
CA LEU A 262 4.66 21.32 -6.18
C LEU A 262 3.90 21.51 -4.87
N ILE A 263 2.59 21.59 -4.98
CA ILE A 263 1.65 21.64 -3.86
C ILE A 263 1.14 20.22 -3.56
N SER A 264 0.83 19.44 -4.60
CA SER A 264 0.49 18.03 -4.45
C SER A 264 0.81 17.21 -5.69
N VAL A 265 0.94 15.90 -5.49
CA VAL A 265 1.05 14.89 -6.54
C VAL A 265 0.11 13.75 -6.23
N THR A 266 -0.81 13.45 -7.15
CA THR A 266 -1.67 12.27 -7.10
C THR A 266 -1.17 11.26 -8.11
N VAL A 267 -0.95 10.01 -7.70
CA VAL A 267 -0.47 8.92 -8.55
C VAL A 267 -1.51 7.82 -8.62
N VAL A 268 -1.73 7.31 -9.83
CA VAL A 268 -2.58 6.15 -10.15
C VAL A 268 -1.68 4.99 -10.57
N SER A 269 -1.83 3.83 -9.93
CA SER A 269 -1.04 2.62 -10.19
C SER A 269 -1.83 1.36 -9.83
N ASP A 270 -1.46 0.22 -10.41
CA ASP A 270 -2.05 -1.09 -10.09
C ASP A 270 -1.60 -1.62 -8.72
N ASN A 271 -0.55 -1.04 -8.14
CA ASN A 271 0.07 -1.43 -6.89
C ASN A 271 -0.01 -0.29 -5.87
N GLY A 272 -0.51 -0.59 -4.66
CA GLY A 272 -0.73 0.40 -3.62
C GLY A 272 0.57 0.96 -3.05
N LEU A 273 1.55 0.10 -2.74
CA LEU A 273 2.88 0.52 -2.29
C LEU A 273 3.51 1.49 -3.29
N LEU A 274 3.45 1.15 -4.59
CA LEU A 274 4.01 2.01 -5.63
C LEU A 274 3.24 3.31 -5.79
N SER A 275 1.91 3.33 -5.73
CA SER A 275 1.16 4.58 -5.83
C SER A 275 1.53 5.55 -4.70
N ASP A 276 1.66 5.05 -3.45
CA ASP A 276 1.99 5.85 -2.27
C ASP A 276 3.45 6.35 -2.33
N GLY A 277 4.40 5.45 -2.59
CA GLY A 277 5.82 5.79 -2.68
C GLY A 277 6.16 6.68 -3.88
N LEU A 278 5.55 6.45 -5.04
CA LEU A 278 5.75 7.27 -6.23
C LEU A 278 5.20 8.68 -6.05
N SER A 279 4.05 8.85 -5.37
CA SER A 279 3.52 10.19 -5.09
C SER A 279 4.50 11.02 -4.26
N THR A 280 5.15 10.39 -3.26
CA THR A 280 6.20 10.99 -2.44
C THR A 280 7.46 11.29 -3.25
N ALA A 281 7.95 10.30 -4.03
CA ALA A 281 9.14 10.49 -4.88
C ALA A 281 8.96 11.62 -5.90
N CYS A 282 7.81 11.64 -6.58
CA CYS A 282 7.49 12.67 -7.57
C CYS A 282 7.35 14.06 -6.95
N PHE A 283 6.80 14.15 -5.73
CA PHE A 283 6.73 15.39 -5.00
C PHE A 283 8.13 15.98 -4.72
N VAL A 284 9.08 15.13 -4.31
CA VAL A 284 10.48 15.54 -4.05
C VAL A 284 11.21 15.90 -5.35
N LEU A 285 11.03 15.09 -6.41
CA LEU A 285 11.72 15.28 -7.70
C LEU A 285 11.25 16.50 -8.48
N GLY A 286 10.02 16.95 -8.25
CA GLY A 286 9.35 17.93 -9.09
C GLY A 286 8.77 17.32 -10.37
N LYS A 287 7.98 18.12 -11.11
CA LYS A 287 7.16 17.65 -12.23
C LYS A 287 7.93 16.89 -13.30
N GLU A 288 8.97 17.51 -13.87
CA GLU A 288 9.66 16.94 -15.03
C GLU A 288 10.33 15.59 -14.74
N LYS A 289 11.04 15.49 -13.60
CA LYS A 289 11.70 14.24 -13.19
C LYS A 289 10.69 13.23 -12.68
N GLY A 290 9.64 13.70 -11.99
CA GLY A 290 8.54 12.88 -11.51
C GLY A 290 7.81 12.19 -12.66
N GLN A 291 7.48 12.90 -13.74
CA GLN A 291 6.85 12.31 -14.93
C GLN A 291 7.71 11.20 -15.55
N LYS A 292 9.02 11.44 -15.69
CA LYS A 292 9.94 10.41 -16.18
C LYS A 292 10.00 9.18 -15.28
N LEU A 293 9.95 9.39 -13.97
CA LEU A 293 9.89 8.26 -13.02
C LEU A 293 8.60 7.46 -13.20
N LEU A 294 7.44 8.12 -13.29
CA LEU A 294 6.14 7.44 -13.50
C LEU A 294 6.15 6.60 -14.79
N GLU A 295 6.70 7.12 -15.88
CA GLU A 295 6.82 6.38 -17.16
C GLU A 295 7.58 5.05 -16.98
N THR A 296 8.61 5.00 -16.13
CA THR A 296 9.37 3.75 -15.86
C THR A 296 8.59 2.69 -15.11
N TYR A 297 7.49 3.10 -14.45
CA TYR A 297 6.59 2.22 -13.69
C TYR A 297 5.25 1.99 -14.40
N GLY A 298 5.01 2.60 -15.55
CA GLY A 298 3.71 2.57 -16.23
C GLY A 298 2.59 3.19 -15.38
N ALA A 299 2.93 4.12 -14.49
CA ALA A 299 1.99 4.83 -13.62
C ALA A 299 1.61 6.20 -14.19
N GLU A 300 0.44 6.70 -13.81
CA GLU A 300 -0.05 8.02 -14.21
C GLU A 300 -0.04 8.98 -13.02
N GLY A 301 0.10 10.28 -13.30
CA GLY A 301 0.15 11.28 -12.23
C GLY A 301 -0.44 12.63 -12.57
N ILE A 302 -1.02 13.28 -11.54
CA ILE A 302 -1.52 14.64 -11.57
C ILE A 302 -0.60 15.47 -10.68
N PHE A 303 -0.01 16.51 -11.25
CA PHE A 303 0.89 17.44 -10.57
C PHE A 303 0.22 18.80 -10.43
N ILE A 304 0.15 19.30 -9.20
CA ILE A 304 -0.43 20.61 -8.86
C ILE A 304 0.69 21.49 -8.30
N ASP A 305 0.91 22.64 -8.91
CA ASP A 305 1.89 23.68 -8.60
C ASP A 305 1.25 25.04 -8.30
#